data_38cdd6b3f531dbb2f0808f151ca99dec
#
_entry.id   38cdd6b3f531dbb2f0808f151ca99dec
#
_cell.length_a   1.000
_cell.length_b   1.000
_cell.length_c   1.000
_cell.angle_alpha   90.00
_cell.angle_beta   90.00
_cell.angle_gamma   90.00
#
_symmetry.space_group_name_H-M   'P 1'
#
loop_
_entity.id
_entity.type
_entity.pdbx_description
1 polymer ?
#
loop_
_entity_poly.entity_id
_entity_poly.type
_entity_poly.pdbx_seq_one_letter_code
_entity_poly.pdbx_strand_id
1 'polypeptide(L)'
;MSLENFTDYKLPKNAYLSFDATTLKSLIIDRLNENETFTDQNFEGSNFSAFIDVVSYMYHVLLFQLNTTSNESTFNTATIYDNMSKLVSNIGYKPQGDQTSLLNFNLSARNLNANVYTIPRFSSVDINGFIYSTLNDITFQKITDTVLEGEAISNNTLYQGVITEASFTSIGEPYETITLVDTFTSQQAIKVTRTVNDQQFISDNSFIVFVKDVDTGAWTEWYETVSLFLESPTATSYEKKFTENGDYDFRFGNNSNGRQLNANDTVLIFYITSNNEIAIASQNALTNKSFNFYTSPAFNEISNSIYTDDINLINRTNADTILISSRFQSTPVKLAETVDQIRDNAPKIFSTQNRLVSKTDYETQINRSFNNITKDVKVLDNNDYTGQYLRYFNRIGLDQPNDDGRVLLSQVGFSTSTNFNNVYVYTVPSNQPVINERLPNYLNPAQKQIINNFCIDKKDVTHNVVVADPIFKAISFGVGSSAIQDDPDTLDDIINDSFIRLSVDQNIAASSSSIRTKVLNIFKKYFDLIQLGGNVETGNISRDILNIDGVISIDTVNGDNVTPNLSFIVWNPDYRLEDNLIQTQDYNLQDFEFAYFYEISNIPSKIAIQRL
;
A
#
# COMPACT_ATOMS: atom_id res chain seq x y z
N MET A 1 57.70 23.17 20.67
CA MET A 1 56.61 22.35 21.21
C MET A 1 56.74 20.97 20.55
N SER A 2 57.09 19.96 21.30
CA SER A 2 57.17 18.61 20.76
C SER A 2 55.71 18.05 20.68
N LEU A 3 55.38 17.40 19.59
CA LEU A 3 54.10 16.70 19.39
C LEU A 3 53.79 15.63 20.46
N GLU A 4 54.77 15.28 21.30
CA GLU A 4 54.66 14.29 22.38
C GLU A 4 53.69 14.68 23.50
N ASN A 5 53.43 15.97 23.73
CA ASN A 5 52.52 16.42 24.78
C ASN A 5 51.04 16.35 24.41
N PHE A 6 50.71 16.03 23.15
CA PHE A 6 49.31 15.90 22.70
C PHE A 6 48.77 14.46 22.81
N THR A 7 49.64 13.46 23.04
CA THR A 7 49.26 12.04 23.03
C THR A 7 48.62 11.56 24.33
N ASP A 8 48.76 12.31 25.45
CA ASP A 8 48.28 11.87 26.76
C ASP A 8 46.93 12.43 27.18
N TYR A 9 46.31 13.26 26.35
CA TYR A 9 44.97 13.79 26.66
C TYR A 9 43.89 12.77 26.33
N LYS A 10 43.45 12.01 27.32
CA LYS A 10 42.29 11.10 27.20
C LYS A 10 41.00 11.92 27.38
N LEU A 11 40.31 12.19 26.30
CA LEU A 11 38.97 12.70 26.36
C LEU A 11 38.08 11.72 27.16
N PRO A 12 37.24 12.21 28.10
CA PRO A 12 36.27 11.37 28.80
C PRO A 12 35.36 10.67 27.80
N LYS A 13 35.02 9.39 28.06
CA LYS A 13 34.21 8.56 27.13
C LYS A 13 32.88 9.20 26.69
N ASN A 14 32.38 10.16 27.46
CA ASN A 14 31.13 10.90 27.18
C ASN A 14 31.35 12.24 26.44
N ALA A 15 32.62 12.58 26.13
CA ALA A 15 32.96 13.85 25.50
C ALA A 15 32.47 13.97 24.04
N TYR A 16 32.17 12.87 23.40
CA TYR A 16 31.71 12.86 22.00
C TYR A 16 30.25 13.27 21.80
N LEU A 17 29.47 13.40 22.88
CA LEU A 17 28.01 13.54 22.78
C LEU A 17 27.47 14.96 23.03
N SER A 18 28.27 15.90 23.51
CA SER A 18 27.73 17.22 23.93
C SER A 18 28.69 18.40 23.88
N PHE A 19 29.68 18.42 23.00
CA PHE A 19 30.51 19.61 22.82
C PHE A 19 29.81 20.62 21.90
N ASP A 20 29.16 21.62 22.50
CA ASP A 20 28.87 22.84 21.80
C ASP A 20 30.13 23.70 21.62
N ALA A 21 30.04 24.75 20.79
CA ALA A 21 31.18 25.62 20.52
C ALA A 21 31.70 26.35 21.78
N THR A 22 30.84 26.60 22.77
CA THR A 22 31.19 27.25 24.04
C THR A 22 31.98 26.34 24.96
N THR A 23 31.59 25.07 25.05
CA THR A 23 32.31 24.04 25.81
C THR A 23 33.69 23.74 25.21
N LEU A 24 33.78 23.69 23.87
CA LEU A 24 35.07 23.53 23.17
C LEU A 24 35.98 24.73 23.39
N LYS A 25 35.40 25.95 23.36
CA LYS A 25 36.12 27.19 23.66
C LYS A 25 36.71 27.16 25.08
N SER A 26 35.89 26.76 26.08
CA SER A 26 36.35 26.66 27.47
C SER A 26 37.49 25.65 27.62
N LEU A 27 37.36 24.47 26.98
CA LEU A 27 38.44 23.44 27.00
C LEU A 27 39.75 23.93 26.37
N ILE A 28 39.69 24.67 25.27
CA ILE A 28 40.87 25.27 24.63
C ILE A 28 41.49 26.31 25.55
N ILE A 29 40.70 27.15 26.17
CA ILE A 29 41.16 28.17 27.12
C ILE A 29 41.80 27.50 28.35
N ASP A 30 41.14 26.50 28.95
CA ASP A 30 41.67 25.75 30.11
C ASP A 30 43.00 25.10 29.76
N ARG A 31 43.12 24.51 28.59
CA ARG A 31 44.36 23.88 28.13
C ARG A 31 45.47 24.88 27.85
N LEU A 32 45.15 26.07 27.36
CA LEU A 32 46.12 27.14 27.18
C LEU A 32 46.57 27.69 28.53
N ASN A 33 45.69 27.78 29.53
CA ASN A 33 46.00 28.22 30.89
C ASN A 33 46.87 27.21 31.64
N GLU A 34 46.75 25.93 31.37
CA GLU A 34 47.63 24.85 31.92
C GLU A 34 49.07 24.94 31.36
N ASN A 35 49.25 25.65 30.25
CA ASN A 35 50.56 25.74 29.60
C ASN A 35 51.29 26.99 30.16
N GLU A 36 52.40 26.76 30.88
CA GLU A 36 53.21 27.83 31.55
C GLU A 36 53.68 28.97 30.63
N THR A 37 53.54 28.81 29.32
CA THR A 37 53.88 29.81 28.29
C THR A 37 52.86 30.91 28.15
N PHE A 38 51.60 30.75 28.68
CA PHE A 38 50.48 31.63 28.50
C PHE A 38 49.89 32.09 29.85
N THR A 39 50.73 32.49 30.79
CA THR A 39 50.37 32.75 32.19
C THR A 39 49.68 34.09 32.50
N ASP A 40 49.51 34.98 31.54
CA ASP A 40 48.98 36.32 31.85
C ASP A 40 48.09 36.86 30.72
N GLN A 41 47.03 36.13 30.37
CA GLN A 41 46.21 36.55 29.28
C GLN A 41 44.72 36.53 29.63
N ASN A 42 44.17 37.76 29.76
CA ASN A 42 42.74 37.94 29.66
C ASN A 42 42.37 37.83 28.18
N PHE A 43 41.91 36.67 27.77
CA PHE A 43 41.59 36.36 26.36
C PHE A 43 40.38 37.12 25.83
N GLU A 44 39.58 37.77 26.71
CA GLU A 44 38.41 38.52 26.30
C GLU A 44 38.84 39.82 25.56
N GLY A 45 38.38 39.95 24.31
CA GLY A 45 38.63 41.14 23.49
C GLY A 45 39.97 41.16 22.72
N SER A 46 40.76 40.08 22.78
CA SER A 46 42.00 39.95 21.99
C SER A 46 41.74 39.33 20.62
N ASN A 47 42.63 39.64 19.63
CA ASN A 47 42.61 38.94 18.33
C ASN A 47 42.81 37.42 18.49
N PHE A 48 43.40 36.95 19.58
CA PHE A 48 43.59 35.57 19.89
C PHE A 48 42.29 34.90 20.35
N SER A 49 41.45 35.63 21.09
CA SER A 49 40.09 35.17 21.42
C SER A 49 39.23 34.91 20.16
N ALA A 50 39.31 35.84 19.19
CA ALA A 50 38.62 35.66 17.91
C ALA A 50 39.12 34.44 17.14
N PHE A 51 40.43 34.15 17.21
CA PHE A 51 40.98 32.94 16.62
C PHE A 51 40.51 31.66 17.32
N ILE A 52 40.45 31.65 18.65
CA ILE A 52 39.90 30.52 19.44
C ILE A 52 38.40 30.30 19.08
N ASP A 53 37.64 31.37 18.92
CA ASP A 53 36.23 31.28 18.51
C ASP A 53 36.06 30.62 17.13
N VAL A 54 36.87 31.04 16.16
CA VAL A 54 36.84 30.41 14.81
C VAL A 54 37.25 28.93 14.87
N VAL A 55 38.31 28.60 15.61
CA VAL A 55 38.76 27.21 15.77
C VAL A 55 37.69 26.38 16.47
N SER A 56 37.11 26.89 17.55
CA SER A 56 36.04 26.21 18.28
C SER A 56 34.81 25.95 17.39
N TYR A 57 34.43 26.93 16.59
CA TYR A 57 33.35 26.80 15.63
C TYR A 57 33.66 25.76 14.53
N MET A 58 34.87 25.82 13.98
CA MET A 58 35.30 24.79 13.00
C MET A 58 35.26 23.37 13.57
N TYR A 59 35.73 23.18 14.79
CA TYR A 59 35.65 21.89 15.47
C TYR A 59 34.20 21.46 15.73
N HIS A 60 33.34 22.37 16.15
CA HIS A 60 31.91 22.11 16.34
C HIS A 60 31.26 21.64 15.04
N VAL A 61 31.52 22.30 13.91
CA VAL A 61 31.01 21.90 12.59
C VAL A 61 31.55 20.51 12.20
N LEU A 62 32.84 20.25 12.42
CA LEU A 62 33.43 18.94 12.15
C LEU A 62 32.80 17.82 13.00
N LEU A 63 32.62 18.05 14.30
CA LEU A 63 31.97 17.11 15.21
C LEU A 63 30.51 16.86 14.82
N PHE A 64 29.79 17.92 14.44
CA PHE A 64 28.43 17.82 13.94
C PHE A 64 28.37 16.96 12.68
N GLN A 65 29.24 17.21 11.69
CA GLN A 65 29.29 16.40 10.47
C GLN A 65 29.67 14.94 10.75
N LEU A 66 30.62 14.71 11.65
CA LEU A 66 31.05 13.38 12.03
C LEU A 66 29.94 12.61 12.74
N ASN A 67 29.21 13.28 13.63
CA ASN A 67 28.06 12.70 14.32
C ASN A 67 26.91 12.42 13.33
N THR A 68 26.63 13.36 12.44
CA THR A 68 25.63 13.18 11.37
C THR A 68 26.02 11.99 10.48
N THR A 69 27.27 11.92 10.02
CA THR A 69 27.74 10.81 9.18
C THR A 69 27.65 9.47 9.93
N SER A 70 28.00 9.46 11.22
CA SER A 70 27.86 8.25 12.05
C SER A 70 26.41 7.81 12.19
N ASN A 71 25.50 8.74 12.45
CA ASN A 71 24.07 8.44 12.54
C ASN A 71 23.50 7.96 11.20
N GLU A 72 23.87 8.62 10.10
CA GLU A 72 23.41 8.27 8.76
C GLU A 72 24.00 6.95 8.22
N SER A 73 25.08 6.45 8.80
CA SER A 73 25.64 5.13 8.47
C SER A 73 24.94 3.96 9.18
N THR A 74 24.03 4.24 10.10
CA THR A 74 23.36 3.23 10.91
C THR A 74 21.88 3.12 10.57
N PHE A 75 21.38 1.91 10.33
CA PHE A 75 19.99 1.64 9.92
C PHE A 75 18.93 2.24 10.86
N ASN A 76 19.15 2.19 12.18
CA ASN A 76 18.17 2.67 13.16
C ASN A 76 18.09 4.19 13.25
N THR A 77 19.17 4.90 12.87
CA THR A 77 19.29 6.36 13.07
C THR A 77 19.35 7.16 11.78
N ALA A 78 19.54 6.50 10.63
CA ALA A 78 19.55 7.17 9.33
C ALA A 78 18.21 7.89 9.06
N THR A 79 18.27 9.16 8.66
CA THR A 79 17.11 10.01 8.37
C THR A 79 17.04 10.46 6.92
N ILE A 80 18.17 10.40 6.21
CA ILE A 80 18.27 10.76 4.80
C ILE A 80 17.84 9.56 3.95
N TYR A 81 16.89 9.78 3.05
CA TYR A 81 16.30 8.72 2.21
C TYR A 81 17.36 7.94 1.42
N ASP A 82 18.28 8.64 0.75
CA ASP A 82 19.33 8.00 -0.06
C ASP A 82 20.27 7.14 0.77
N ASN A 83 20.60 7.55 2.00
CA ASN A 83 21.45 6.78 2.89
C ASN A 83 20.69 5.53 3.37
N MET A 84 19.42 5.68 3.77
CA MET A 84 18.56 4.57 4.12
C MET A 84 18.40 3.59 2.95
N SER A 85 18.15 4.08 1.74
CA SER A 85 18.03 3.27 0.52
C SER A 85 19.31 2.47 0.23
N LYS A 86 20.50 3.07 0.42
CA LYS A 86 21.80 2.37 0.29
C LYS A 86 21.98 1.29 1.36
N LEU A 87 21.62 1.59 2.62
CA LEU A 87 21.73 0.62 3.71
C LEU A 87 20.83 -0.61 3.47
N VAL A 88 19.58 -0.39 3.07
CA VAL A 88 18.65 -1.50 2.83
C VAL A 88 18.91 -2.25 1.53
N SER A 89 19.53 -1.63 0.53
CA SER A 89 19.93 -2.32 -0.69
C SER A 89 20.95 -3.43 -0.43
N ASN A 90 21.78 -3.30 0.61
CA ASN A 90 22.73 -4.35 1.04
C ASN A 90 22.04 -5.63 1.53
N ILE A 91 20.79 -5.52 1.99
CA ILE A 91 19.96 -6.66 2.40
C ILE A 91 18.95 -7.08 1.33
N GLY A 92 19.08 -6.53 0.11
CA GLY A 92 18.21 -6.84 -1.04
C GLY A 92 16.84 -6.16 -1.00
N TYR A 93 16.65 -5.14 -0.15
CA TYR A 93 15.41 -4.37 -0.11
C TYR A 93 15.48 -3.19 -1.07
N LYS A 94 14.43 -3.02 -1.90
CA LYS A 94 14.27 -1.87 -2.78
C LYS A 94 13.05 -1.08 -2.32
N PRO A 95 13.22 0.19 -1.88
CA PRO A 95 12.09 1.06 -1.58
C PRO A 95 11.18 1.24 -2.79
N GLN A 96 9.88 1.33 -2.56
CA GLN A 96 8.88 1.55 -3.59
C GLN A 96 8.64 3.05 -3.80
N GLY A 97 8.57 3.46 -5.06
CA GLY A 97 8.16 4.81 -5.44
C GLY A 97 6.64 5.00 -5.42
N ASP A 98 6.19 6.14 -5.94
CA ASP A 98 4.77 6.47 -6.07
C ASP A 98 4.07 5.51 -7.03
N GLN A 99 2.86 5.04 -6.68
CA GLN A 99 2.07 4.13 -7.50
C GLN A 99 0.73 4.75 -7.85
N THR A 100 0.35 4.66 -9.11
CA THR A 100 -0.90 5.21 -9.60
C THR A 100 -2.10 4.35 -9.25
N SER A 101 -3.29 4.95 -9.35
CA SER A 101 -4.59 4.30 -9.19
C SER A 101 -4.82 3.25 -10.29
N LEU A 102 -5.39 2.11 -9.91
CA LEU A 102 -5.72 0.99 -10.79
C LEU A 102 -7.23 0.84 -10.92
N LEU A 103 -7.71 0.60 -12.13
CA LEU A 103 -9.11 0.35 -12.41
C LEU A 103 -9.28 -1.00 -13.12
N ASN A 104 -9.96 -1.93 -12.46
CA ASN A 104 -10.28 -3.20 -13.07
C ASN A 104 -11.53 -3.09 -13.93
N PHE A 105 -11.52 -3.76 -15.08
CA PHE A 105 -12.63 -3.74 -16.00
C PHE A 105 -12.93 -5.11 -16.60
N ASN A 106 -14.18 -5.26 -17.03
CA ASN A 106 -14.64 -6.37 -17.81
C ASN A 106 -14.77 -5.96 -19.27
N LEU A 107 -14.42 -6.88 -20.15
CA LEU A 107 -14.45 -6.68 -21.58
C LEU A 107 -15.55 -7.55 -22.19
N SER A 108 -16.35 -6.97 -23.07
CA SER A 108 -17.25 -7.68 -23.96
C SER A 108 -17.13 -7.10 -25.37
N ALA A 109 -17.34 -7.93 -26.38
CA ALA A 109 -17.25 -7.50 -27.76
C ALA A 109 -18.45 -8.00 -28.58
N ARG A 110 -18.90 -7.19 -29.53
CA ARG A 110 -19.97 -7.51 -30.47
C ARG A 110 -19.46 -7.42 -31.90
N ASN A 111 -20.09 -8.15 -32.81
CA ASN A 111 -19.82 -8.09 -34.25
C ASN A 111 -18.36 -8.38 -34.67
N LEU A 112 -17.61 -9.07 -33.82
CA LEU A 112 -16.28 -9.60 -34.15
C LEU A 112 -16.39 -11.06 -34.63
N ASN A 113 -15.47 -11.47 -35.49
CA ASN A 113 -15.33 -12.86 -35.92
C ASN A 113 -14.77 -13.72 -34.78
N ALA A 114 -14.82 -15.05 -34.90
CA ALA A 114 -14.30 -15.97 -33.87
C ALA A 114 -12.75 -16.13 -33.88
N ASN A 115 -12.04 -15.19 -34.48
CA ASN A 115 -10.57 -15.18 -34.49
C ASN A 115 -10.03 -14.55 -33.22
N VAL A 116 -8.76 -14.80 -32.93
CA VAL A 116 -8.04 -14.15 -31.82
C VAL A 116 -7.81 -12.69 -32.16
N TYR A 117 -8.08 -11.82 -31.20
CA TYR A 117 -7.88 -10.39 -31.32
C TYR A 117 -7.00 -9.89 -30.20
N THR A 118 -6.20 -8.86 -30.49
CA THR A 118 -5.34 -8.21 -29.50
C THR A 118 -5.60 -6.71 -29.47
N ILE A 119 -5.94 -6.17 -28.30
CA ILE A 119 -5.89 -4.74 -28.01
C ILE A 119 -4.42 -4.46 -27.64
N PRO A 120 -3.72 -3.62 -28.41
CA PRO A 120 -2.31 -3.38 -28.17
C PRO A 120 -2.08 -2.68 -26.84
N ARG A 121 -0.93 -2.95 -26.22
CA ARG A 121 -0.46 -2.23 -25.03
C ARG A 121 -0.46 -0.72 -25.27
N PHE A 122 -0.52 0.05 -24.18
CA PHE A 122 -0.63 1.51 -24.19
C PHE A 122 -1.94 2.07 -24.71
N SER A 123 -2.92 1.20 -25.05
CA SER A 123 -4.27 1.67 -25.35
C SER A 123 -4.87 2.35 -24.13
N SER A 124 -5.62 3.43 -24.36
CA SER A 124 -6.14 4.27 -23.28
C SER A 124 -7.64 4.50 -23.38
N VAL A 125 -8.23 4.87 -22.26
CA VAL A 125 -9.65 5.25 -22.14
C VAL A 125 -9.74 6.58 -21.41
N ASP A 126 -10.54 7.50 -21.92
CA ASP A 126 -10.83 8.77 -21.24
C ASP A 126 -12.01 8.62 -20.28
N ILE A 127 -11.79 8.94 -19.02
CA ILE A 127 -12.79 8.97 -17.96
C ILE A 127 -12.88 10.38 -17.40
N ASN A 128 -13.88 11.14 -17.81
CA ASN A 128 -14.12 12.50 -17.33
C ASN A 128 -12.94 13.49 -17.53
N GLY A 129 -12.17 13.31 -18.61
CA GLY A 129 -11.00 14.13 -18.92
C GLY A 129 -9.69 13.59 -18.33
N PHE A 130 -9.73 12.47 -17.62
CA PHE A 130 -8.54 11.76 -17.14
C PHE A 130 -8.31 10.49 -17.94
N ILE A 131 -7.06 10.26 -18.32
CA ILE A 131 -6.66 9.11 -19.12
C ILE A 131 -6.35 7.93 -18.21
N TYR A 132 -6.81 6.75 -18.62
CA TYR A 132 -6.48 5.46 -18.05
C TYR A 132 -5.89 4.58 -19.15
N SER A 133 -4.71 4.02 -18.95
CA SER A 133 -3.94 3.32 -19.97
C SER A 133 -3.67 1.86 -19.60
N THR A 134 -3.55 0.98 -20.61
CA THR A 134 -3.08 -0.41 -20.42
C THR A 134 -1.56 -0.46 -20.57
N LEU A 135 -0.89 -1.30 -19.78
CA LEU A 135 0.55 -1.57 -19.95
C LEU A 135 0.81 -2.84 -20.77
N ASN A 136 -0.13 -3.79 -20.75
CA ASN A 136 0.01 -5.07 -21.41
C ASN A 136 -0.96 -5.21 -22.58
N ASP A 137 -0.63 -6.10 -23.49
CA ASP A 137 -1.53 -6.52 -24.56
C ASP A 137 -2.71 -7.30 -23.98
N ILE A 138 -3.91 -7.02 -24.51
CA ILE A 138 -5.14 -7.69 -24.10
C ILE A 138 -5.58 -8.59 -25.26
N THR A 139 -5.30 -9.89 -25.17
CA THR A 139 -5.66 -10.88 -26.18
C THR A 139 -6.92 -11.62 -25.81
N PHE A 140 -7.87 -11.73 -26.72
CA PHE A 140 -9.13 -12.44 -26.53
C PHE A 140 -9.65 -13.03 -27.82
N GLN A 141 -10.52 -14.04 -27.69
CA GLN A 141 -11.26 -14.66 -28.79
C GLN A 141 -12.74 -14.52 -28.52
N LYS A 142 -13.51 -14.14 -29.52
CA LYS A 142 -14.95 -14.14 -29.46
C LYS A 142 -15.50 -15.48 -29.96
N ILE A 143 -16.19 -16.21 -29.09
CA ILE A 143 -16.84 -17.48 -29.41
C ILE A 143 -18.29 -17.23 -29.82
N THR A 144 -19.02 -16.40 -29.07
CA THR A 144 -20.40 -15.98 -29.34
C THR A 144 -20.56 -14.49 -29.05
N ASP A 145 -21.72 -13.90 -29.37
CA ASP A 145 -21.95 -12.48 -29.09
C ASP A 145 -21.92 -12.09 -27.60
N THR A 146 -21.94 -13.07 -26.71
CA THR A 146 -21.93 -12.86 -25.26
C THR A 146 -20.76 -13.52 -24.56
N VAL A 147 -19.98 -14.36 -25.25
CA VAL A 147 -18.90 -15.15 -24.65
C VAL A 147 -17.57 -14.79 -25.30
N LEU A 148 -16.64 -14.32 -24.46
CA LEU A 148 -15.23 -14.13 -24.80
C LEU A 148 -14.40 -15.13 -24.06
N GLU A 149 -13.34 -15.62 -24.68
CA GLU A 149 -12.34 -16.51 -24.10
C GLU A 149 -10.94 -15.90 -24.27
N GLY A 150 -10.09 -16.07 -23.27
CA GLY A 150 -8.71 -15.62 -23.27
C GLY A 150 -8.22 -15.19 -21.89
N GLU A 151 -6.91 -15.19 -21.68
CA GLU A 151 -6.29 -14.78 -20.40
C GLU A 151 -6.63 -13.34 -20.02
N ALA A 152 -6.77 -12.48 -21.02
CA ALA A 152 -7.05 -11.06 -20.82
C ALA A 152 -8.40 -10.76 -20.15
N ILE A 153 -9.37 -11.66 -20.24
CA ILE A 153 -10.68 -11.47 -19.61
C ILE A 153 -10.57 -11.52 -18.08
N SER A 154 -9.60 -12.23 -17.56
CA SER A 154 -9.36 -12.38 -16.13
C SER A 154 -8.43 -11.34 -15.51
N ASN A 155 -7.61 -10.64 -16.31
CA ASN A 155 -6.54 -9.76 -15.83
C ASN A 155 -6.59 -8.33 -16.42
N ASN A 156 -7.77 -7.82 -16.69
CA ASN A 156 -7.93 -6.51 -17.31
C ASN A 156 -7.76 -5.41 -16.28
N THR A 157 -6.68 -4.67 -16.37
CA THR A 157 -6.39 -3.54 -15.50
C THR A 157 -5.99 -2.31 -16.31
N LEU A 158 -6.58 -1.18 -15.99
CA LEU A 158 -6.20 0.13 -16.47
C LEU A 158 -5.44 0.87 -15.38
N TYR A 159 -4.35 1.51 -15.75
CA TYR A 159 -3.53 2.35 -14.90
C TYR A 159 -3.90 3.81 -15.14
N GLN A 160 -4.17 4.56 -14.08
CA GLN A 160 -4.51 5.98 -14.21
C GLN A 160 -3.27 6.76 -14.65
N GLY A 161 -3.37 7.48 -15.75
CA GLY A 161 -2.34 8.35 -16.27
C GLY A 161 -2.10 8.19 -17.77
N VAL A 162 -1.27 9.08 -18.28
CA VAL A 162 -0.90 9.17 -19.70
C VAL A 162 0.41 8.42 -19.92
N ILE A 163 0.47 7.60 -20.96
CA ILE A 163 1.74 7.00 -21.41
C ILE A 163 2.64 8.08 -21.96
N THR A 164 3.84 8.15 -21.42
CA THR A 164 4.92 9.06 -21.87
C THR A 164 6.13 8.22 -22.25
N GLU A 165 6.90 8.69 -23.22
CA GLU A 165 8.14 8.04 -23.68
C GLU A 165 9.33 8.93 -23.46
N ALA A 166 10.45 8.34 -23.02
CA ALA A 166 11.76 8.99 -22.94
C ALA A 166 12.79 8.16 -23.69
N SER A 167 13.55 8.81 -24.56
CA SER A 167 14.58 8.18 -25.38
C SER A 167 15.97 8.63 -24.95
N PHE A 168 16.87 7.68 -24.77
CA PHE A 168 18.26 7.89 -24.38
C PHE A 168 19.19 7.16 -25.34
N THR A 169 20.41 7.68 -25.49
CA THR A 169 21.45 7.02 -26.26
C THR A 169 22.52 6.50 -25.31
N SER A 170 22.83 5.22 -25.41
CA SER A 170 23.84 4.57 -24.59
C SER A 170 25.24 5.02 -24.97
N ILE A 171 26.11 5.16 -23.98
CA ILE A 171 27.55 5.39 -24.16
C ILE A 171 28.34 4.07 -24.20
N GLY A 172 27.71 2.95 -23.84
CA GLY A 172 28.30 1.61 -23.94
C GLY A 172 29.23 1.26 -22.77
N GLU A 173 29.11 1.90 -21.61
CA GLU A 173 29.93 1.59 -20.44
C GLU A 173 29.39 0.40 -19.64
N PRO A 174 30.25 -0.38 -18.97
CA PRO A 174 29.83 -1.41 -18.04
C PRO A 174 29.02 -0.83 -16.88
N TYR A 175 27.88 -1.44 -16.56
CA TYR A 175 26.94 -0.97 -15.53
C TYR A 175 26.43 0.46 -15.76
N GLU A 176 26.25 0.82 -17.04
CA GLU A 176 25.69 2.12 -17.41
C GLU A 176 24.37 2.36 -16.66
N THR A 177 24.22 3.57 -16.12
CA THR A 177 23.01 4.01 -15.43
C THR A 177 22.38 5.17 -16.18
N ILE A 178 21.13 5.01 -16.57
CA ILE A 178 20.32 6.04 -17.21
C ILE A 178 19.33 6.56 -16.18
N THR A 179 19.34 7.87 -15.93
CA THR A 179 18.43 8.52 -14.99
C THR A 179 17.26 9.15 -15.72
N LEU A 180 16.06 8.71 -15.40
CA LEU A 180 14.81 9.35 -15.80
C LEU A 180 14.41 10.37 -14.73
N VAL A 181 14.56 11.66 -15.08
CA VAL A 181 14.26 12.76 -14.16
C VAL A 181 12.75 12.99 -14.10
N ASP A 182 12.18 12.97 -12.89
CA ASP A 182 10.80 13.39 -12.68
C ASP A 182 10.70 14.92 -12.62
N THR A 183 10.36 15.51 -13.76
CA THR A 183 10.22 16.97 -13.90
C THR A 183 9.06 17.55 -13.07
N PHE A 184 8.13 16.74 -12.61
CA PHE A 184 6.98 17.16 -11.82
C PHE A 184 7.31 17.26 -10.33
N THR A 185 8.23 16.43 -9.85
CA THR A 185 8.61 16.37 -8.42
C THR A 185 9.90 17.10 -8.10
N SER A 186 10.73 17.42 -9.08
CA SER A 186 12.07 18.01 -8.91
C SER A 186 12.08 19.39 -8.21
N GLN A 187 10.93 20.04 -8.03
CA GLN A 187 10.83 21.32 -7.31
C GLN A 187 10.52 21.19 -5.81
N GLN A 188 10.21 20.01 -5.32
CA GLN A 188 9.96 19.77 -3.88
C GLN A 188 10.65 18.50 -3.44
N ALA A 189 11.76 18.66 -2.72
CA ALA A 189 12.41 17.56 -2.04
C ALA A 189 11.35 16.77 -1.22
N ILE A 190 11.41 15.43 -1.24
CA ILE A 190 10.51 14.50 -0.53
C ILE A 190 10.35 14.82 0.98
N LYS A 191 11.20 15.70 1.50
CA LYS A 191 11.15 16.23 2.89
C LYS A 191 9.97 17.15 3.21
N VAL A 192 9.34 17.76 2.22
CA VAL A 192 8.15 18.57 2.45
C VAL A 192 6.96 17.65 2.25
N THR A 193 6.17 17.42 3.29
CA THR A 193 4.90 16.72 3.28
C THR A 193 4.17 17.00 1.95
N ARG A 194 4.27 16.03 1.01
CA ARG A 194 3.47 16.07 -0.20
C ARG A 194 2.01 16.08 0.23
N THR A 195 1.36 17.21 0.04
CA THR A 195 -0.10 17.20 0.09
C THR A 195 -0.59 16.55 -1.19
N VAL A 196 -1.32 15.47 -1.04
CA VAL A 196 -1.82 14.55 -2.06
C VAL A 196 -2.59 15.23 -3.20
N ASN A 197 -2.85 16.52 -3.14
CA ASN A 197 -3.94 17.12 -3.90
C ASN A 197 -3.61 17.69 -5.28
N ASP A 198 -2.37 17.94 -5.69
CA ASP A 198 -2.18 18.73 -6.92
C ASP A 198 -0.98 18.38 -7.81
N GLN A 199 -0.21 17.34 -7.54
CA GLN A 199 1.00 17.08 -8.32
C GLN A 199 0.94 15.80 -9.13
N GLN A 200 1.30 15.89 -10.42
CA GLN A 200 1.57 14.74 -11.26
C GLN A 200 2.85 14.05 -10.77
N PHE A 201 2.94 12.74 -10.98
CA PHE A 201 4.13 11.95 -10.66
C PHE A 201 4.32 10.80 -11.66
N ILE A 202 5.53 10.25 -11.72
CA ILE A 202 5.84 9.05 -12.48
C ILE A 202 5.48 7.82 -11.63
N SER A 203 4.68 6.92 -12.20
CA SER A 203 4.25 5.71 -11.48
C SER A 203 5.33 4.64 -11.45
N ASP A 204 5.73 4.18 -10.27
CA ASP A 204 6.79 3.21 -10.02
C ASP A 204 6.57 1.84 -10.71
N ASN A 205 5.32 1.42 -10.87
CA ASN A 205 4.94 0.13 -11.44
C ASN A 205 4.57 0.18 -12.92
N SER A 206 5.01 1.20 -13.66
CA SER A 206 4.56 1.45 -15.03
C SER A 206 5.64 1.40 -16.09
N PHE A 207 6.88 1.05 -15.74
CA PHE A 207 8.00 1.10 -16.67
C PHE A 207 8.04 -0.09 -17.62
N ILE A 208 8.21 0.21 -18.90
CA ILE A 208 8.51 -0.77 -19.96
C ILE A 208 9.69 -0.24 -20.74
N VAL A 209 10.77 -1.02 -20.81
CA VAL A 209 12.04 -0.60 -21.42
C VAL A 209 12.29 -1.41 -22.68
N PHE A 210 12.53 -0.70 -23.78
CA PHE A 210 13.00 -1.27 -25.04
C PHE A 210 14.38 -0.74 -25.38
N VAL A 211 15.21 -1.61 -25.94
CA VAL A 211 16.53 -1.24 -26.43
C VAL A 211 16.60 -1.59 -27.91
N LYS A 212 16.98 -0.60 -28.74
CA LYS A 212 17.29 -0.79 -30.16
C LYS A 212 18.79 -0.99 -30.30
N ASP A 213 19.14 -2.17 -30.72
CA ASP A 213 20.53 -2.51 -31.02
C ASP A 213 21.01 -1.74 -32.25
N VAL A 214 22.15 -1.05 -32.13
CA VAL A 214 22.70 -0.17 -33.20
C VAL A 214 23.11 -0.95 -34.44
N ASP A 215 23.59 -2.20 -34.25
CA ASP A 215 24.13 -3.01 -35.35
C ASP A 215 23.02 -3.70 -36.16
N THR A 216 22.01 -4.20 -35.48
CA THR A 216 20.91 -4.95 -36.11
C THR A 216 19.68 -4.10 -36.41
N GLY A 217 19.51 -2.97 -35.74
CA GLY A 217 18.32 -2.13 -35.79
C GLY A 217 17.09 -2.76 -35.15
N ALA A 218 17.23 -3.91 -34.48
CA ALA A 218 16.14 -4.63 -33.86
C ALA A 218 15.81 -4.09 -32.46
N TRP A 219 14.53 -3.97 -32.18
CA TRP A 219 14.03 -3.65 -30.83
C TRP A 219 13.92 -4.90 -29.99
N THR A 220 14.41 -4.83 -28.74
CA THR A 220 14.29 -5.91 -27.74
C THR A 220 13.71 -5.33 -26.47
N GLU A 221 12.69 -5.97 -25.90
CA GLU A 221 12.14 -5.63 -24.58
C GLU A 221 13.09 -6.13 -23.48
N TRP A 222 13.38 -5.27 -22.52
CA TRP A 222 14.22 -5.57 -21.36
C TRP A 222 13.37 -5.59 -20.11
N TYR A 223 13.71 -6.48 -19.16
CA TYR A 223 12.90 -6.75 -17.98
C TYR A 223 13.57 -6.28 -16.70
N GLU A 224 12.76 -5.80 -15.76
CA GLU A 224 13.26 -5.45 -14.44
C GLU A 224 13.71 -6.69 -13.67
N THR A 225 14.92 -6.64 -13.10
CA THR A 225 15.43 -7.68 -12.20
C THR A 225 15.62 -7.14 -10.79
N VAL A 226 15.56 -8.03 -9.81
CA VAL A 226 15.87 -7.70 -8.41
C VAL A 226 17.34 -7.34 -8.24
N SER A 227 18.23 -8.09 -8.91
CA SER A 227 19.66 -7.82 -8.90
C SER A 227 20.33 -8.35 -10.15
N LEU A 228 21.11 -7.50 -10.82
CA LEU A 228 21.93 -7.89 -11.97
C LEU A 228 22.93 -8.98 -11.64
N PHE A 229 23.38 -9.06 -10.38
CA PHE A 229 24.32 -10.13 -9.95
C PHE A 229 23.74 -11.54 -10.03
N LEU A 230 22.42 -11.66 -10.14
CA LEU A 230 21.72 -12.95 -10.31
C LEU A 230 21.51 -13.32 -11.77
N GLU A 231 21.79 -12.39 -12.69
CA GLU A 231 21.48 -12.54 -14.11
C GLU A 231 22.63 -13.18 -14.90
N SER A 232 22.26 -13.90 -15.96
CA SER A 232 23.21 -14.44 -16.91
C SER A 232 23.86 -13.34 -17.75
N PRO A 233 25.07 -13.54 -18.31
CA PRO A 233 25.76 -12.52 -19.13
C PRO A 233 24.97 -12.00 -20.33
N THR A 234 24.03 -12.78 -20.84
CA THR A 234 23.22 -12.47 -22.02
C THR A 234 21.80 -12.00 -21.68
N ALA A 235 21.43 -11.95 -20.40
CA ALA A 235 20.09 -11.57 -19.98
C ALA A 235 19.82 -10.09 -20.30
N THR A 236 18.71 -9.82 -20.98
CA THR A 236 18.23 -8.47 -21.29
C THR A 236 17.46 -7.93 -20.10
N SER A 237 18.18 -7.55 -19.06
CA SER A 237 17.62 -7.12 -17.78
C SER A 237 18.27 -5.85 -17.26
N TYR A 238 17.51 -5.11 -16.45
CA TYR A 238 17.97 -3.89 -15.80
C TYR A 238 17.53 -3.86 -14.33
N GLU A 239 18.31 -3.17 -13.49
CA GLU A 239 17.89 -2.80 -12.14
C GLU A 239 17.27 -1.42 -12.16
N LYS A 240 16.15 -1.25 -11.43
CA LYS A 240 15.53 0.03 -11.19
C LYS A 240 15.76 0.48 -9.75
N LYS A 241 16.04 1.76 -9.55
CA LYS A 241 16.16 2.39 -8.25
C LYS A 241 15.40 3.72 -8.23
N PHE A 242 14.57 3.90 -7.20
CA PHE A 242 13.92 5.16 -6.89
C PHE A 242 14.84 6.03 -6.03
N THR A 243 14.91 7.34 -6.32
CA THR A 243 15.79 8.29 -5.65
C THR A 243 15.01 9.25 -4.74
N GLU A 244 15.70 9.97 -3.86
CA GLU A 244 15.09 10.98 -2.97
C GLU A 244 14.38 12.11 -3.72
N ASN A 245 14.81 12.41 -4.92
CA ASN A 245 14.23 13.47 -5.75
C ASN A 245 12.97 13.03 -6.52
N GLY A 246 12.60 11.75 -6.44
CA GLY A 246 11.52 11.17 -7.23
C GLY A 246 11.96 10.66 -8.61
N ASP A 247 13.25 10.75 -8.92
CA ASP A 247 13.83 10.24 -10.16
C ASP A 247 14.00 8.73 -10.12
N TYR A 248 14.16 8.14 -11.30
CA TYR A 248 14.39 6.71 -11.46
C TYR A 248 15.69 6.43 -12.17
N ASP A 249 16.58 5.68 -11.53
CA ASP A 249 17.82 5.19 -12.11
C ASP A 249 17.62 3.79 -12.69
N PHE A 250 17.94 3.61 -13.95
CA PHE A 250 17.93 2.34 -14.67
C PHE A 250 19.37 1.92 -14.90
N ARG A 251 19.81 0.85 -14.23
CA ARG A 251 21.16 0.32 -14.33
C ARG A 251 21.16 -0.95 -15.18
N PHE A 252 22.04 -1.01 -16.15
CA PHE A 252 22.22 -2.11 -17.10
C PHE A 252 23.40 -3.01 -16.72
N GLY A 253 23.56 -4.16 -17.38
CA GLY A 253 24.59 -5.13 -17.08
C GLY A 253 25.99 -4.74 -17.58
N ASN A 254 26.93 -5.70 -17.45
CA ASN A 254 28.33 -5.54 -17.86
C ASN A 254 28.87 -6.76 -18.66
N ASN A 255 28.00 -7.57 -19.26
CA ASN A 255 28.31 -8.83 -19.94
C ASN A 255 28.87 -9.94 -19.04
N SER A 256 28.94 -9.72 -17.73
CA SER A 256 29.17 -10.77 -16.72
C SER A 256 27.94 -10.97 -15.87
N ASN A 257 27.27 -9.88 -15.54
CA ASN A 257 26.03 -9.82 -14.78
C ASN A 257 25.01 -9.01 -15.58
N GLY A 258 24.17 -9.69 -16.35
CA GLY A 258 23.29 -9.07 -17.34
C GLY A 258 24.04 -8.57 -18.59
N ARG A 259 23.31 -8.40 -19.70
CA ARG A 259 23.83 -7.87 -20.95
C ARG A 259 24.20 -6.38 -20.80
N GLN A 260 25.36 -5.99 -21.31
CA GLN A 260 25.78 -4.59 -21.42
C GLN A 260 25.14 -3.94 -22.66
N LEU A 261 24.83 -2.67 -22.60
CA LEU A 261 24.43 -1.87 -23.75
C LEU A 261 25.64 -1.61 -24.65
N ASN A 262 25.44 -1.61 -25.97
CA ASN A 262 26.47 -1.15 -26.91
C ASN A 262 26.46 0.38 -26.99
N ALA A 263 27.60 0.95 -27.36
CA ALA A 263 27.67 2.39 -27.63
C ALA A 263 26.74 2.76 -28.78
N ASN A 264 25.93 3.80 -28.61
CA ASN A 264 24.88 4.27 -29.52
C ASN A 264 23.64 3.37 -29.64
N ASP A 265 23.46 2.36 -28.78
CA ASP A 265 22.15 1.73 -28.62
C ASP A 265 21.11 2.78 -28.15
N THR A 266 19.89 2.69 -28.66
CA THR A 266 18.80 3.58 -28.25
C THR A 266 17.98 2.89 -27.17
N VAL A 267 17.93 3.48 -25.98
CA VAL A 267 17.10 3.02 -24.88
C VAL A 267 15.82 3.85 -24.84
N LEU A 268 14.68 3.20 -24.98
CA LEU A 268 13.36 3.83 -24.94
C LEU A 268 12.60 3.34 -23.71
N ILE A 269 12.22 4.25 -22.86
CA ILE A 269 11.50 3.97 -21.62
C ILE A 269 10.09 4.52 -21.74
N PHE A 270 9.10 3.64 -21.69
CA PHE A 270 7.68 4.00 -21.55
C PHE A 270 7.32 4.00 -20.08
N TYR A 271 6.56 5.00 -19.65
CA TYR A 271 6.09 5.13 -18.27
C TYR A 271 4.76 5.88 -18.22
N ILE A 272 4.08 5.77 -17.08
CA ILE A 272 2.82 6.48 -16.85
C ILE A 272 3.07 7.71 -15.98
N THR A 273 2.58 8.86 -16.48
CA THR A 273 2.44 10.07 -15.68
C THR A 273 1.04 10.14 -15.10
N SER A 274 0.93 9.99 -13.79
CA SER A 274 -0.33 9.98 -13.04
C SER A 274 -0.80 11.39 -12.68
N ASN A 275 -2.13 11.59 -12.64
CA ASN A 275 -2.75 12.85 -12.22
C ASN A 275 -3.15 12.85 -10.73
N ASN A 276 -2.65 11.88 -9.94
CA ASN A 276 -2.89 11.77 -8.52
C ASN A 276 -4.37 11.46 -8.16
N GLU A 277 -4.76 11.72 -6.90
CA GLU A 277 -6.10 11.41 -6.36
C GLU A 277 -7.25 12.12 -7.06
N ILE A 278 -6.99 13.25 -7.71
CA ILE A 278 -8.00 14.02 -8.48
C ILE A 278 -8.65 13.15 -9.57
N ALA A 279 -7.92 12.17 -10.07
CA ALA A 279 -8.32 11.34 -11.20
C ALA A 279 -8.90 9.97 -10.79
N ILE A 280 -9.30 9.78 -9.55
CA ILE A 280 -9.93 8.53 -9.09
C ILE A 280 -11.25 8.33 -9.82
N ALA A 281 -11.39 7.20 -10.54
CA ALA A 281 -12.60 6.86 -11.27
C ALA A 281 -13.67 6.31 -10.32
N SER A 282 -14.89 6.81 -10.46
CA SER A 282 -16.05 6.33 -9.72
C SER A 282 -16.53 4.95 -10.20
N GLN A 283 -17.42 4.33 -9.45
CA GLN A 283 -18.09 3.10 -9.84
C GLN A 283 -18.79 3.26 -11.20
N ASN A 284 -18.72 2.25 -12.05
CA ASN A 284 -19.30 2.22 -13.40
C ASN A 284 -18.79 3.30 -14.36
N ALA A 285 -17.63 3.89 -14.11
CA ALA A 285 -17.08 5.00 -14.89
C ALA A 285 -16.73 4.63 -16.34
N LEU A 286 -16.55 3.34 -16.65
CA LEU A 286 -16.23 2.84 -17.99
C LEU A 286 -17.45 2.61 -18.89
N THR A 287 -18.66 2.74 -18.38
CA THR A 287 -19.86 2.53 -19.19
C THR A 287 -19.91 3.48 -20.39
N ASN A 288 -20.09 2.94 -21.61
CA ASN A 288 -20.10 3.66 -22.88
C ASN A 288 -18.77 4.36 -23.24
N LYS A 289 -17.64 3.87 -22.75
CA LYS A 289 -16.31 4.32 -23.13
C LYS A 289 -15.69 3.37 -24.15
N SER A 290 -14.78 3.87 -24.97
CA SER A 290 -14.02 3.11 -25.97
C SER A 290 -12.52 3.32 -25.81
N PHE A 291 -11.73 2.40 -26.35
CA PHE A 291 -10.28 2.49 -26.36
C PHE A 291 -9.77 3.48 -27.42
N ASN A 292 -8.77 4.27 -27.03
CA ASN A 292 -7.90 5.02 -27.92
C ASN A 292 -6.56 4.30 -28.00
N PHE A 293 -6.05 4.08 -29.23
CA PHE A 293 -4.78 3.39 -29.41
C PHE A 293 -3.63 4.39 -29.37
N TYR A 294 -2.56 3.99 -28.67
CA TYR A 294 -1.34 4.78 -28.60
C TYR A 294 -0.59 4.73 -29.93
N THR A 295 -0.13 5.88 -30.38
CA THR A 295 0.65 6.01 -31.62
C THR A 295 1.81 6.97 -31.39
N SER A 296 3.03 6.48 -31.57
CA SER A 296 4.23 7.31 -31.70
C SER A 296 5.12 6.73 -32.78
N PRO A 297 6.06 7.50 -33.36
CA PRO A 297 7.00 6.96 -34.36
C PRO A 297 7.80 5.78 -33.83
N ALA A 298 8.27 5.87 -32.58
CA ALA A 298 9.05 4.81 -31.93
C ALA A 298 8.20 3.58 -31.62
N PHE A 299 7.00 3.77 -31.09
CA PHE A 299 6.09 2.65 -30.82
C PHE A 299 5.62 1.94 -32.09
N ASN A 300 5.45 2.67 -33.20
CA ASN A 300 5.09 2.06 -34.47
C ASN A 300 6.22 1.14 -35.02
N GLU A 301 7.50 1.53 -34.86
CA GLU A 301 8.63 0.64 -35.21
C GLU A 301 8.62 -0.61 -34.32
N ILE A 302 8.44 -0.45 -33.00
CA ILE A 302 8.37 -1.55 -32.04
C ILE A 302 7.18 -2.45 -32.34
N SER A 303 6.01 -1.90 -32.56
CA SER A 303 4.77 -2.60 -32.89
C SER A 303 4.94 -3.48 -34.13
N ASN A 304 5.57 -2.96 -35.20
CA ASN A 304 5.85 -3.73 -36.41
C ASN A 304 6.84 -4.87 -36.19
N SER A 305 7.69 -4.80 -35.16
CA SER A 305 8.65 -5.86 -34.84
C SER A 305 8.07 -6.95 -33.92
N ILE A 306 7.11 -6.60 -33.06
CA ILE A 306 6.53 -7.50 -32.05
C ILE A 306 5.28 -8.21 -32.59
N TYR A 307 4.40 -7.48 -33.29
CA TYR A 307 3.16 -8.05 -33.79
C TYR A 307 3.39 -8.69 -35.16
N THR A 308 3.27 -10.00 -35.21
CA THR A 308 3.37 -10.76 -36.45
C THR A 308 2.07 -10.66 -37.25
N ASP A 309 2.13 -10.93 -38.55
CA ASP A 309 0.98 -10.88 -39.48
C ASP A 309 -0.21 -11.77 -39.07
N ASP A 310 0.01 -12.74 -38.18
CA ASP A 310 -1.03 -13.65 -37.67
C ASP A 310 -1.87 -13.05 -36.51
N ILE A 311 -1.48 -11.89 -35.99
CA ILE A 311 -2.20 -11.24 -34.88
C ILE A 311 -3.16 -10.19 -35.44
N ASN A 312 -4.46 -10.42 -35.21
CA ASN A 312 -5.48 -9.43 -35.52
C ASN A 312 -5.50 -8.31 -34.47
N LEU A 313 -4.79 -7.24 -34.74
CA LEU A 313 -4.87 -6.03 -33.91
C LEU A 313 -6.24 -5.38 -34.06
N ILE A 314 -6.84 -5.05 -32.93
CA ILE A 314 -8.04 -4.20 -32.94
C ILE A 314 -7.62 -2.81 -33.38
N ASN A 315 -8.20 -2.36 -34.47
CA ASN A 315 -8.01 -1.02 -35.01
C ASN A 315 -9.16 -0.08 -34.57
N ARG A 316 -9.05 1.21 -34.91
CA ARG A 316 -10.04 2.21 -34.54
C ARG A 316 -11.47 1.88 -35.02
N THR A 317 -11.61 1.21 -36.15
CA THR A 317 -12.92 0.79 -36.69
C THR A 317 -13.60 -0.29 -35.86
N ASN A 318 -12.83 -1.11 -35.14
CA ASN A 318 -13.34 -2.17 -34.29
C ASN A 318 -13.46 -1.74 -32.82
N ALA A 319 -12.86 -0.61 -32.41
CA ALA A 319 -12.87 -0.14 -31.03
C ALA A 319 -14.30 0.10 -30.51
N ASP A 320 -15.19 0.61 -31.34
CA ASP A 320 -16.59 0.89 -30.99
C ASP A 320 -17.43 -0.39 -30.75
N THR A 321 -16.93 -1.53 -31.19
CA THR A 321 -17.60 -2.83 -30.99
C THR A 321 -17.17 -3.52 -29.68
N ILE A 322 -16.13 -2.98 -29.03
CA ILE A 322 -15.62 -3.45 -27.75
C ILE A 322 -16.29 -2.64 -26.66
N LEU A 323 -17.04 -3.33 -25.82
CA LEU A 323 -17.71 -2.73 -24.66
C LEU A 323 -16.90 -3.02 -23.42
N ILE A 324 -16.62 -1.97 -22.67
CA ILE A 324 -15.91 -2.05 -21.39
C ILE A 324 -16.81 -1.58 -20.26
N SER A 325 -16.67 -2.22 -19.12
CA SER A 325 -17.43 -1.87 -17.92
C SER A 325 -16.58 -2.05 -16.68
N SER A 326 -16.75 -1.20 -15.68
CA SER A 326 -16.13 -1.35 -14.36
C SER A 326 -17.22 -1.46 -13.30
N ARG A 327 -17.13 -2.47 -12.46
CA ARG A 327 -18.07 -2.66 -11.35
C ARG A 327 -17.72 -1.81 -10.14
N PHE A 328 -16.43 -1.59 -9.92
CA PHE A 328 -15.91 -0.90 -8.74
C PHE A 328 -15.21 0.40 -9.15
N GLN A 329 -15.02 1.30 -8.19
CA GLN A 329 -14.17 2.46 -8.36
C GLN A 329 -12.69 2.04 -8.49
N SER A 330 -11.85 2.95 -8.97
CA SER A 330 -10.41 2.71 -9.02
C SER A 330 -9.78 2.69 -7.62
N THR A 331 -8.62 2.05 -7.49
CA THR A 331 -7.86 2.01 -6.23
C THR A 331 -7.38 3.41 -5.83
N PRO A 332 -7.11 3.67 -4.56
CA PRO A 332 -6.41 4.89 -4.17
C PRO A 332 -4.99 4.93 -4.74
N VAL A 333 -4.45 6.13 -4.84
CA VAL A 333 -3.04 6.36 -5.16
C VAL A 333 -2.19 6.02 -3.93
N LYS A 334 -1.00 5.47 -4.14
CA LYS A 334 -0.04 5.21 -3.08
C LYS A 334 1.20 6.07 -3.27
N LEU A 335 1.58 6.78 -2.23
CA LEU A 335 2.81 7.56 -2.21
C LEU A 335 4.04 6.67 -1.96
N ALA A 336 5.22 7.16 -2.34
CA ALA A 336 6.49 6.51 -2.09
C ALA A 336 6.71 6.22 -0.60
N GLU A 337 7.43 5.13 -0.31
CA GLU A 337 7.75 4.74 1.06
C GLU A 337 8.60 5.81 1.74
N THR A 338 8.22 6.21 2.94
CA THR A 338 9.02 7.10 3.80
C THR A 338 10.16 6.33 4.47
N VAL A 339 11.17 7.05 4.98
CA VAL A 339 12.29 6.44 5.71
C VAL A 339 11.81 5.56 6.88
N ASP A 340 10.75 5.97 7.59
CA ASP A 340 10.19 5.20 8.70
C ASP A 340 9.49 3.93 8.22
N GLN A 341 8.74 4.00 7.12
CA GLN A 341 8.13 2.83 6.49
C GLN A 341 9.18 1.85 5.96
N ILE A 342 10.28 2.37 5.35
CA ILE A 342 11.41 1.52 4.93
C ILE A 342 12.04 0.83 6.14
N ARG A 343 12.23 1.56 7.26
CA ARG A 343 12.78 1.01 8.50
C ARG A 343 11.92 -0.11 9.08
N ASP A 344 10.60 0.01 8.98
CA ASP A 344 9.67 -1.01 9.46
C ASP A 344 9.53 -2.21 8.51
N ASN A 345 9.58 -1.98 7.21
CA ASN A 345 9.33 -2.99 6.19
C ASN A 345 10.57 -3.81 5.83
N ALA A 346 11.75 -3.17 5.75
CA ALA A 346 12.96 -3.84 5.29
C ALA A 346 13.36 -5.07 6.12
N PRO A 347 13.33 -5.05 7.48
CA PRO A 347 13.62 -6.25 8.28
C PRO A 347 12.61 -7.38 8.06
N LYS A 348 11.32 -7.04 7.89
CA LYS A 348 10.25 -8.03 7.64
C LYS A 348 10.48 -8.74 6.31
N ILE A 349 10.75 -7.99 5.25
CA ILE A 349 11.02 -8.56 3.92
C ILE A 349 12.33 -9.35 3.89
N PHE A 350 13.38 -8.85 4.55
CA PHE A 350 14.65 -9.59 4.70
C PHE A 350 14.43 -10.95 5.38
N SER A 351 13.61 -10.99 6.43
CA SER A 351 13.31 -12.24 7.14
C SER A 351 12.63 -13.29 6.26
N THR A 352 11.83 -12.87 5.27
CA THR A 352 11.14 -13.78 4.34
C THR A 352 12.07 -14.42 3.30
N GLN A 353 13.26 -13.86 3.06
CA GLN A 353 14.20 -14.31 2.03
C GLN A 353 13.56 -14.49 0.63
N ASN A 354 12.52 -13.70 0.32
CA ASN A 354 11.70 -13.80 -0.89
C ASN A 354 11.03 -15.18 -1.09
N ARG A 355 10.74 -15.89 0.02
CA ARG A 355 10.04 -17.17 0.03
C ARG A 355 8.74 -17.05 0.82
N LEU A 356 7.80 -17.93 0.53
CA LEU A 356 6.51 -18.02 1.21
C LEU A 356 6.45 -19.34 1.98
N VAL A 357 6.93 -19.35 3.21
CA VAL A 357 7.01 -20.55 4.07
C VAL A 357 6.14 -20.41 5.32
N SER A 358 6.26 -19.28 6.03
CA SER A 358 5.45 -18.98 7.22
C SER A 358 4.23 -18.12 6.86
N LYS A 359 3.18 -18.15 7.72
CA LYS A 359 2.01 -17.25 7.57
C LYS A 359 2.43 -15.79 7.42
N THR A 360 3.37 -15.36 8.26
CA THR A 360 3.92 -13.99 8.26
C THR A 360 4.62 -13.65 6.95
N ASP A 361 5.28 -14.62 6.28
CA ASP A 361 5.91 -14.37 4.97
C ASP A 361 4.86 -14.03 3.92
N TYR A 362 3.77 -14.82 3.87
CA TYR A 362 2.65 -14.55 2.96
C TYR A 362 2.03 -13.19 3.23
N GLU A 363 1.65 -12.91 4.50
CA GLU A 363 1.04 -11.63 4.89
C GLU A 363 1.95 -10.46 4.52
N THR A 364 3.23 -10.53 4.87
CA THR A 364 4.19 -9.45 4.63
C THR A 364 4.42 -9.19 3.14
N GLN A 365 4.64 -10.26 2.35
CA GLN A 365 4.94 -10.10 0.93
C GLN A 365 3.70 -9.69 0.12
N ILE A 366 2.53 -10.24 0.42
CA ILE A 366 1.29 -9.88 -0.27
C ILE A 366 0.88 -8.45 0.08
N ASN A 367 0.89 -8.07 1.37
CA ASN A 367 0.60 -6.70 1.79
C ASN A 367 1.53 -5.69 1.13
N ARG A 368 2.81 -6.01 0.98
CA ARG A 368 3.76 -5.13 0.31
C ARG A 368 3.50 -5.02 -1.19
N SER A 369 3.35 -6.16 -1.86
CA SER A 369 3.26 -6.20 -3.33
C SER A 369 1.92 -5.72 -3.87
N PHE A 370 0.85 -5.87 -3.08
CA PHE A 370 -0.52 -5.61 -3.51
C PHE A 370 -1.29 -4.63 -2.62
N ASN A 371 -0.60 -3.76 -1.87
CA ASN A 371 -1.24 -2.77 -1.00
C ASN A 371 -2.11 -1.74 -1.73
N ASN A 372 -1.95 -1.60 -3.04
CA ASN A 372 -2.87 -0.86 -3.89
C ASN A 372 -4.16 -1.63 -4.19
N ILE A 373 -4.16 -2.95 -4.08
CA ILE A 373 -5.31 -3.84 -4.31
C ILE A 373 -5.94 -4.26 -2.98
N THR A 374 -5.11 -4.54 -1.97
CA THR A 374 -5.53 -5.06 -0.67
C THR A 374 -5.30 -4.05 0.45
N LYS A 375 -6.30 -3.84 1.31
CA LYS A 375 -6.19 -3.06 2.56
C LYS A 375 -5.51 -3.88 3.65
N ASP A 376 -5.87 -5.16 3.74
CA ASP A 376 -5.37 -6.07 4.76
C ASP A 376 -5.37 -7.51 4.27
N VAL A 377 -4.41 -8.30 4.74
CA VAL A 377 -4.23 -9.71 4.37
C VAL A 377 -3.98 -10.53 5.61
N LYS A 378 -4.71 -11.62 5.76
CA LYS A 378 -4.54 -12.60 6.83
C LYS A 378 -4.40 -13.99 6.25
N VAL A 379 -3.46 -14.77 6.79
CA VAL A 379 -3.17 -16.11 6.28
C VAL A 379 -3.47 -17.17 7.31
N LEU A 380 -4.29 -18.13 6.92
CA LEU A 380 -4.65 -19.27 7.76
C LEU A 380 -4.15 -20.56 7.12
N ASP A 381 -3.62 -21.46 7.93
CA ASP A 381 -3.36 -22.83 7.49
C ASP A 381 -4.64 -23.66 7.53
N ASN A 382 -4.57 -24.87 7.00
CA ASN A 382 -5.72 -25.77 6.96
C ASN A 382 -6.24 -26.15 8.36
N ASN A 383 -5.35 -26.21 9.36
CA ASN A 383 -5.75 -26.54 10.73
C ASN A 383 -6.51 -25.37 11.38
N ASP A 384 -6.02 -24.13 11.23
CA ASP A 384 -6.71 -22.95 11.72
C ASP A 384 -8.07 -22.75 11.04
N TYR A 385 -8.10 -22.91 9.71
CA TYR A 385 -9.33 -22.84 8.93
C TYR A 385 -10.38 -23.83 9.45
N THR A 386 -10.00 -25.09 9.62
CA THR A 386 -10.88 -26.13 10.13
C THR A 386 -11.32 -25.85 11.57
N GLY A 387 -10.41 -25.40 12.42
CA GLY A 387 -10.72 -25.04 13.80
C GLY A 387 -11.71 -23.88 13.92
N GLN A 388 -11.58 -22.86 13.08
CA GLN A 388 -12.50 -21.70 13.07
C GLN A 388 -13.85 -22.07 12.46
N TYR A 389 -13.87 -22.89 11.44
CA TYR A 389 -15.11 -23.41 10.85
C TYR A 389 -15.92 -24.24 11.84
N LEU A 390 -15.26 -25.05 12.67
CA LEU A 390 -15.91 -25.78 13.76
C LEU A 390 -16.49 -24.86 14.83
N ARG A 391 -15.80 -23.77 15.18
CA ARG A 391 -16.34 -22.74 16.10
C ARG A 391 -17.58 -22.05 15.51
N TYR A 392 -17.60 -21.86 14.19
CA TYR A 392 -18.77 -21.33 13.49
C TYR A 392 -19.99 -22.23 13.66
N PHE A 393 -19.84 -23.55 13.44
CA PHE A 393 -20.93 -24.51 13.67
C PHE A 393 -21.45 -24.50 15.10
N ASN A 394 -20.58 -24.39 16.09
CA ASN A 394 -21.01 -24.26 17.49
C ASN A 394 -21.81 -22.96 17.73
N ARG A 395 -21.45 -21.90 17.05
CA ARG A 395 -22.08 -20.57 17.22
C ARG A 395 -23.48 -20.52 16.63
N ILE A 396 -23.75 -21.27 15.56
CA ILE A 396 -25.08 -21.40 14.95
C ILE A 396 -25.95 -22.48 15.61
N GLY A 397 -25.52 -22.99 16.77
CA GLY A 397 -26.31 -23.95 17.58
C GLY A 397 -26.33 -25.37 17.05
N LEU A 398 -25.46 -25.73 16.14
CA LEU A 398 -25.25 -27.13 15.79
C LEU A 398 -24.36 -27.76 16.87
N ASP A 399 -24.94 -28.66 17.66
CA ASP A 399 -24.19 -29.41 18.66
C ASP A 399 -23.00 -30.14 18.03
N GLN A 400 -21.85 -30.05 18.69
CA GLN A 400 -20.74 -30.89 18.31
C GLN A 400 -21.18 -32.36 18.43
N PRO A 401 -20.91 -33.21 17.43
CA PRO A 401 -21.08 -34.65 17.59
C PRO A 401 -20.23 -35.07 18.78
N ASN A 402 -20.88 -35.73 19.72
CA ASN A 402 -20.35 -36.20 20.99
C ASN A 402 -18.92 -36.73 20.87
N ASP A 403 -18.04 -36.21 21.73
CA ASP A 403 -16.73 -36.71 22.17
C ASP A 403 -15.67 -37.15 21.14
N ASP A 404 -16.00 -37.33 19.89
CA ASP A 404 -15.05 -37.70 18.84
C ASP A 404 -15.01 -36.61 17.76
N GLY A 405 -14.38 -35.47 18.07
CA GLY A 405 -14.11 -34.36 17.11
C GLY A 405 -13.43 -34.80 15.80
N ARG A 406 -12.99 -36.05 15.73
CA ARG A 406 -12.40 -36.66 14.55
C ARG A 406 -13.39 -36.85 13.41
N VAL A 407 -14.64 -37.15 13.68
CA VAL A 407 -15.64 -37.40 12.63
C VAL A 407 -16.02 -36.11 11.92
N LEU A 408 -16.21 -35.03 12.62
CA LEU A 408 -16.54 -33.74 12.02
C LEU A 408 -15.32 -33.13 11.34
N LEU A 409 -14.14 -33.22 11.95
CA LEU A 409 -12.86 -32.83 11.34
C LEU A 409 -12.60 -33.61 10.06
N SER A 410 -12.87 -34.89 10.05
CA SER A 410 -12.74 -35.71 8.83
C SER A 410 -13.82 -35.37 7.81
N GLN A 411 -15.07 -35.14 8.18
CA GLN A 411 -16.13 -34.73 7.26
C GLN A 411 -15.91 -33.37 6.64
N VAL A 412 -15.48 -32.38 7.42
CA VAL A 412 -15.10 -31.05 6.91
C VAL A 412 -13.81 -31.12 6.08
N GLY A 413 -12.82 -31.88 6.51
CA GLY A 413 -11.60 -32.12 5.75
C GLY A 413 -11.82 -32.93 4.47
N PHE A 414 -12.71 -33.90 4.48
CA PHE A 414 -13.06 -34.72 3.30
C PHE A 414 -14.05 -34.03 2.36
N SER A 415 -14.89 -33.12 2.81
CA SER A 415 -15.81 -32.39 1.93
C SER A 415 -15.09 -31.40 1.01
N THR A 416 -13.96 -30.86 1.46
CA THR A 416 -13.05 -30.06 0.63
C THR A 416 -11.93 -30.89 0.00
N SER A 417 -12.08 -32.22 -0.02
CA SER A 417 -11.27 -33.24 -0.62
C SER A 417 -9.79 -32.95 -0.85
N THR A 418 -8.92 -33.73 -0.26
CA THR A 418 -7.52 -33.98 -0.67
C THR A 418 -6.48 -32.91 -0.43
N ASN A 419 -6.83 -31.70 0.01
CA ASN A 419 -5.88 -30.60 0.13
C ASN A 419 -5.53 -30.29 1.59
N PHE A 420 -4.85 -31.21 2.26
CA PHE A 420 -4.34 -31.00 3.63
C PHE A 420 -3.28 -29.88 3.72
N ASN A 421 -2.73 -29.47 2.59
CA ASN A 421 -1.69 -28.45 2.51
C ASN A 421 -2.21 -27.11 1.96
N ASN A 422 -3.48 -26.80 2.13
CA ASN A 422 -4.03 -25.52 1.72
C ASN A 422 -3.55 -24.40 2.65
N VAL A 423 -3.14 -23.29 2.03
CA VAL A 423 -2.89 -22.01 2.66
C VAL A 423 -3.99 -21.06 2.19
N TYR A 424 -4.84 -20.64 3.11
CA TYR A 424 -5.94 -19.73 2.82
C TYR A 424 -5.50 -18.29 3.06
N VAL A 425 -5.50 -17.49 1.99
CA VAL A 425 -5.13 -16.07 2.02
C VAL A 425 -6.41 -15.25 1.97
N TYR A 426 -6.83 -14.72 3.12
CA TYR A 426 -7.97 -13.82 3.21
C TYR A 426 -7.54 -12.40 2.91
N THR A 427 -8.26 -11.72 2.02
CA THR A 427 -7.87 -10.40 1.53
C THR A 427 -9.03 -9.43 1.58
N VAL A 428 -8.83 -8.28 2.21
CA VAL A 428 -9.78 -7.16 2.20
C VAL A 428 -9.37 -6.20 1.08
N PRO A 429 -10.28 -5.80 0.17
CA PRO A 429 -9.93 -4.87 -0.90
C PRO A 429 -9.57 -3.47 -0.37
N SER A 430 -8.60 -2.82 -1.01
CA SER A 430 -8.20 -1.44 -0.70
C SER A 430 -9.27 -0.43 -1.10
N ASN A 431 -10.05 -0.74 -2.14
CA ASN A 431 -11.16 0.09 -2.59
C ASN A 431 -12.33 -0.06 -1.66
N GLN A 432 -12.51 0.87 -0.77
CA GLN A 432 -13.61 0.88 0.18
C GLN A 432 -14.16 -0.53 0.45
N PRO A 433 -13.78 -1.17 1.55
CA PRO A 433 -14.21 -2.56 1.85
C PRO A 433 -15.73 -2.68 1.86
N VAL A 434 -16.44 -1.56 1.80
CA VAL A 434 -17.90 -1.46 1.81
C VAL A 434 -18.38 -0.49 0.74
N ILE A 435 -19.29 -0.94 -0.13
CA ILE A 435 -19.91 -0.12 -1.16
C ILE A 435 -21.01 0.72 -0.53
N ASN A 436 -20.93 2.05 -0.69
CA ASN A 436 -21.89 3.01 -0.12
C ASN A 436 -22.12 2.80 1.39
N GLU A 437 -21.10 2.33 2.11
CA GLU A 437 -21.14 2.04 3.54
C GLU A 437 -22.19 1.00 3.97
N ARG A 438 -22.80 0.29 3.02
CA ARG A 438 -23.87 -0.68 3.26
C ARG A 438 -23.53 -2.11 2.88
N LEU A 439 -22.94 -2.31 1.72
CA LEU A 439 -22.67 -3.63 1.16
C LEU A 439 -21.17 -3.91 1.13
N PRO A 440 -20.74 -5.16 1.43
CA PRO A 440 -19.34 -5.52 1.33
C PRO A 440 -18.84 -5.46 -0.11
N ASN A 441 -17.57 -5.12 -0.25
CA ASN A 441 -16.82 -5.16 -1.49
C ASN A 441 -15.81 -6.31 -1.43
N TYR A 442 -15.68 -7.05 -2.53
CA TYR A 442 -14.80 -8.20 -2.64
C TYR A 442 -13.79 -8.00 -3.76
N LEU A 443 -12.64 -8.67 -3.64
CA LEU A 443 -11.72 -8.73 -4.77
C LEU A 443 -12.38 -9.47 -5.95
N ASN A 444 -12.18 -8.94 -7.14
CA ASN A 444 -12.65 -9.63 -8.33
C ASN A 444 -11.77 -10.86 -8.64
N PRO A 445 -12.25 -11.80 -9.47
CA PRO A 445 -11.48 -13.01 -9.80
C PRO A 445 -10.09 -12.73 -10.39
N ALA A 446 -9.96 -11.65 -11.19
CA ALA A 446 -8.69 -11.25 -11.77
C ALA A 446 -7.66 -10.83 -10.72
N GLN A 447 -8.07 -10.01 -9.75
CA GLN A 447 -7.21 -9.59 -8.63
C GLN A 447 -6.77 -10.79 -7.79
N LYS A 448 -7.68 -11.72 -7.50
CA LYS A 448 -7.34 -12.97 -6.80
C LYS A 448 -6.34 -13.80 -7.58
N GLN A 449 -6.49 -13.88 -8.91
CA GLN A 449 -5.58 -14.61 -9.77
C GLN A 449 -4.18 -14.01 -9.81
N ILE A 450 -4.06 -12.66 -9.84
CA ILE A 450 -2.76 -11.97 -9.78
C ILE A 450 -2.04 -12.30 -8.47
N ILE A 451 -2.75 -12.24 -7.32
CA ILE A 451 -2.18 -12.60 -6.01
C ILE A 451 -1.78 -14.08 -5.99
N ASN A 452 -2.62 -14.95 -6.53
CA ASN A 452 -2.32 -16.39 -6.59
C ASN A 452 -1.09 -16.69 -7.46
N ASN A 453 -0.99 -16.09 -8.64
CA ASN A 453 0.17 -16.24 -9.53
C ASN A 453 1.46 -15.77 -8.86
N PHE A 454 1.44 -14.64 -8.16
CA PHE A 454 2.57 -14.16 -7.37
C PHE A 454 3.03 -15.16 -6.30
N CYS A 455 2.09 -15.87 -5.69
CA CYS A 455 2.41 -16.86 -4.68
C CYS A 455 2.98 -18.16 -5.29
N ILE A 456 2.55 -18.55 -6.50
CA ILE A 456 2.97 -19.82 -7.15
C ILE A 456 4.48 -19.90 -7.29
N ASP A 457 5.14 -18.83 -7.69
CA ASP A 457 6.59 -18.82 -7.94
C ASP A 457 7.44 -18.80 -6.67
N LYS A 458 6.83 -18.48 -5.51
CA LYS A 458 7.54 -18.29 -4.23
C LYS A 458 7.18 -19.28 -3.15
N LYS A 459 6.05 -19.96 -3.30
CA LYS A 459 5.54 -20.93 -2.32
C LYS A 459 6.35 -22.22 -2.32
N ASP A 460 6.23 -22.99 -1.24
CA ASP A 460 6.70 -24.38 -1.21
C ASP A 460 5.90 -25.22 -2.22
N VAL A 461 6.56 -26.21 -2.82
CA VAL A 461 6.01 -27.11 -3.85
C VAL A 461 4.77 -27.86 -3.35
N THR A 462 4.72 -28.15 -2.05
CA THR A 462 3.62 -28.94 -1.46
C THR A 462 2.38 -28.11 -1.12
N HIS A 463 2.50 -26.80 -0.98
CA HIS A 463 1.39 -25.95 -0.58
C HIS A 463 0.51 -25.53 -1.76
N ASN A 464 -0.81 -25.55 -1.54
CA ASN A 464 -1.78 -24.99 -2.46
C ASN A 464 -2.36 -23.70 -1.87
N VAL A 465 -2.19 -22.58 -2.59
CA VAL A 465 -2.65 -21.27 -2.14
C VAL A 465 -4.07 -21.03 -2.65
N VAL A 466 -4.96 -20.65 -1.75
CA VAL A 466 -6.34 -20.31 -2.05
C VAL A 466 -6.61 -18.89 -1.57
N VAL A 467 -6.80 -17.96 -2.51
CA VAL A 467 -7.19 -16.58 -2.17
C VAL A 467 -8.69 -16.54 -1.90
N ALA A 468 -9.06 -16.27 -0.67
CA ALA A 468 -10.42 -16.31 -0.16
C ALA A 468 -10.96 -14.92 0.21
N ASP A 469 -12.29 -14.78 0.18
CA ASP A 469 -12.96 -13.58 0.65
C ASP A 469 -13.14 -13.60 2.16
N PRO A 470 -13.02 -12.45 2.86
CA PRO A 470 -13.34 -12.36 4.26
C PRO A 470 -14.86 -12.45 4.48
N ILE A 471 -15.25 -12.85 5.67
CA ILE A 471 -16.64 -12.71 6.13
C ILE A 471 -16.80 -11.30 6.70
N PHE A 472 -17.62 -10.50 6.07
CA PHE A 472 -17.92 -9.16 6.57
C PHE A 472 -18.93 -9.19 7.70
N LYS A 473 -18.68 -8.37 8.72
CA LYS A 473 -19.59 -8.12 9.85
C LYS A 473 -20.00 -6.66 9.83
N ALA A 474 -21.26 -6.42 9.57
CA ALA A 474 -21.84 -5.09 9.66
C ALA A 474 -22.18 -4.77 11.13
N ILE A 475 -21.91 -3.54 11.55
CA ILE A 475 -22.13 -3.05 12.91
C ILE A 475 -22.97 -1.78 12.86
N SER A 476 -23.96 -1.68 13.73
CA SER A 476 -24.75 -0.46 13.95
C SER A 476 -25.11 -0.32 15.43
N PHE A 477 -25.71 0.81 15.78
CA PHE A 477 -26.28 0.96 17.11
C PHE A 477 -27.43 -0.03 17.30
N GLY A 478 -27.54 -0.62 18.48
CA GLY A 478 -28.62 -1.54 18.79
C GLY A 478 -28.82 -1.72 20.28
N VAL A 479 -30.06 -1.96 20.68
CA VAL A 479 -30.47 -2.19 22.05
C VAL A 479 -30.86 -3.65 22.24
N GLY A 480 -30.54 -4.24 23.40
CA GLY A 480 -30.85 -5.62 23.75
C GLY A 480 -32.35 -5.93 23.65
N SER A 481 -32.71 -6.75 22.68
CA SER A 481 -34.07 -7.31 22.56
C SER A 481 -34.00 -8.81 22.27
N SER A 482 -34.75 -9.59 23.03
CA SER A 482 -34.92 -11.03 22.80
C SER A 482 -35.73 -11.37 21.53
N ALA A 483 -36.37 -10.39 20.90
CA ALA A 483 -37.27 -10.56 19.75
C ALA A 483 -36.55 -10.63 18.41
N ILE A 484 -35.21 -10.39 18.32
CA ILE A 484 -34.46 -10.29 17.06
C ILE A 484 -34.30 -11.65 16.38
N GLN A 485 -34.40 -12.75 17.10
CA GLN A 485 -34.11 -14.09 16.57
C GLN A 485 -35.16 -14.65 15.64
N ASP A 486 -36.37 -14.09 15.60
CA ASP A 486 -37.52 -14.73 14.96
C ASP A 486 -38.01 -14.01 13.69
N ASP A 487 -37.57 -12.76 13.39
CA ASP A 487 -38.08 -11.99 12.27
C ASP A 487 -37.01 -11.07 11.65
N PRO A 488 -36.67 -11.24 10.33
CA PRO A 488 -35.74 -10.38 9.62
C PRO A 488 -36.14 -8.90 9.54
N ASP A 489 -37.43 -8.61 9.54
CA ASP A 489 -37.95 -7.23 9.48
C ASP A 489 -37.60 -6.49 10.80
N THR A 490 -37.50 -7.20 11.90
CA THR A 490 -37.08 -6.64 13.20
C THR A 490 -35.65 -6.10 13.19
N LEU A 491 -34.75 -6.70 12.42
CA LEU A 491 -33.38 -6.23 12.29
C LEU A 491 -33.31 -4.87 11.59
N ASP A 492 -34.04 -4.71 10.49
CA ASP A 492 -34.08 -3.45 9.73
C ASP A 492 -34.70 -2.32 10.60
N ASP A 493 -35.73 -2.61 11.37
CA ASP A 493 -36.33 -1.66 12.33
C ASP A 493 -35.33 -1.26 13.42
N ILE A 494 -34.57 -2.20 13.97
CA ILE A 494 -33.54 -1.89 14.97
C ILE A 494 -32.41 -1.06 14.38
N ILE A 495 -31.92 -1.42 13.19
CA ILE A 495 -30.87 -0.65 12.51
C ILE A 495 -31.32 0.78 12.23
N ASN A 496 -32.57 0.97 11.80
CA ASN A 496 -33.09 2.28 11.43
C ASN A 496 -33.45 3.15 12.65
N ASP A 497 -34.05 2.57 13.67
CA ASP A 497 -34.61 3.31 14.79
C ASP A 497 -33.67 3.47 15.98
N SER A 498 -32.55 2.72 16.01
CA SER A 498 -31.57 2.85 17.07
C SER A 498 -30.70 4.09 16.91
N PHE A 499 -30.49 4.79 18.03
CA PHE A 499 -29.65 5.97 18.10
C PHE A 499 -28.93 6.05 19.46
N ILE A 500 -27.89 6.89 19.54
CA ILE A 500 -27.24 7.19 20.83
C ILE A 500 -27.74 8.52 21.39
N ARG A 501 -28.00 8.54 22.67
CA ARG A 501 -28.35 9.74 23.43
C ARG A 501 -27.15 10.15 24.29
N LEU A 502 -26.67 11.36 24.07
CA LEU A 502 -25.59 11.97 24.84
C LEU A 502 -26.18 12.99 25.83
N SER A 503 -25.94 12.81 27.12
CA SER A 503 -26.20 13.85 28.14
C SER A 503 -25.01 14.79 28.19
N VAL A 504 -25.25 16.09 28.03
CA VAL A 504 -24.22 17.11 27.93
C VAL A 504 -24.50 18.24 28.92
N ASP A 505 -23.46 18.76 29.57
CA ASP A 505 -23.58 19.91 30.50
C ASP A 505 -24.13 21.14 29.79
N GLN A 506 -25.11 21.82 30.39
CA GLN A 506 -25.75 23.04 29.85
C GLN A 506 -24.77 24.20 29.69
N ASN A 507 -23.73 24.26 30.51
CA ASN A 507 -22.80 25.40 30.58
C ASN A 507 -21.72 25.39 29.50
N ILE A 508 -21.71 24.37 28.65
CA ILE A 508 -20.65 24.25 27.63
C ILE A 508 -20.97 25.04 26.36
N ALA A 509 -19.97 25.78 25.91
CA ALA A 509 -20.03 26.58 24.68
C ALA A 509 -20.08 25.76 23.38
N ALA A 510 -19.77 24.45 23.42
CA ALA A 510 -19.73 23.61 22.24
C ALA A 510 -21.14 23.44 21.63
N SER A 511 -21.24 23.66 20.33
CA SER A 511 -22.50 23.44 19.59
C SER A 511 -22.80 21.95 19.46
N SER A 512 -24.08 21.59 19.41
CA SER A 512 -24.51 20.20 19.19
C SER A 512 -23.94 19.60 17.90
N SER A 513 -23.76 20.40 16.84
CA SER A 513 -23.13 19.95 15.60
C SER A 513 -21.65 19.62 15.78
N SER A 514 -20.90 20.42 16.55
CA SER A 514 -19.50 20.16 16.84
C SER A 514 -19.30 18.85 17.60
N ILE A 515 -20.15 18.58 18.59
CA ILE A 515 -20.12 17.31 19.36
C ILE A 515 -20.40 16.12 18.43
N ARG A 516 -21.42 16.21 17.57
CA ARG A 516 -21.75 15.17 16.61
C ARG A 516 -20.59 14.88 15.65
N THR A 517 -19.91 15.92 15.16
CA THR A 517 -18.73 15.77 14.30
C THR A 517 -17.56 15.10 15.03
N LYS A 518 -17.31 15.48 16.29
CA LYS A 518 -16.26 14.82 17.09
C LYS A 518 -16.55 13.34 17.30
N VAL A 519 -17.81 12.98 17.60
CA VAL A 519 -18.22 11.57 17.72
C VAL A 519 -18.02 10.83 16.40
N LEU A 520 -18.45 11.39 15.27
CA LEU A 520 -18.21 10.78 13.95
C LEU A 520 -16.72 10.52 13.71
N ASN A 521 -15.85 11.47 14.03
CA ASN A 521 -14.40 11.32 13.85
C ASN A 521 -13.82 10.21 14.75
N ILE A 522 -14.36 10.02 15.96
CA ILE A 522 -13.97 8.91 16.84
C ILE A 522 -14.34 7.59 16.16
N PHE A 523 -15.57 7.44 15.68
CA PHE A 523 -15.98 6.22 14.98
C PHE A 523 -15.12 5.95 13.74
N LYS A 524 -14.90 6.95 12.90
CA LYS A 524 -14.02 6.81 11.73
C LYS A 524 -12.62 6.35 12.13
N LYS A 525 -12.01 6.97 13.12
CA LYS A 525 -10.69 6.58 13.64
C LYS A 525 -10.62 5.10 14.01
N TYR A 526 -11.60 4.58 14.76
CA TYR A 526 -11.57 3.19 15.19
C TYR A 526 -11.89 2.20 14.06
N PHE A 527 -12.87 2.49 13.21
CA PHE A 527 -13.26 1.61 12.11
C PHE A 527 -12.29 1.65 10.92
N ASP A 528 -11.58 2.74 10.70
CA ASP A 528 -10.51 2.81 9.69
C ASP A 528 -9.28 1.95 10.06
N LEU A 529 -9.03 1.78 11.36
CA LEU A 529 -7.91 0.98 11.89
C LEU A 529 -8.23 -0.51 12.07
N ILE A 530 -9.47 -0.94 11.87
CA ILE A 530 -9.84 -2.37 11.99
C ILE A 530 -9.10 -3.18 10.94
N GLN A 531 -8.57 -4.30 11.40
CA GLN A 531 -7.89 -5.33 10.61
C GLN A 531 -8.67 -6.64 10.65
N LEU A 532 -8.34 -7.57 9.73
CA LEU A 532 -8.84 -8.95 9.76
C LEU A 532 -8.52 -9.62 11.10
N GLY A 533 -9.52 -10.21 11.72
CA GLY A 533 -9.37 -10.85 13.03
C GLY A 533 -9.09 -9.87 14.19
N GLY A 534 -9.29 -8.56 13.96
CA GLY A 534 -9.14 -7.55 15.00
C GLY A 534 -10.31 -7.49 15.98
N ASN A 535 -10.31 -6.47 16.83
CA ASN A 535 -11.34 -6.27 17.82
C ASN A 535 -12.10 -4.97 17.56
N VAL A 536 -13.40 -5.00 17.78
CA VAL A 536 -14.21 -3.79 17.87
C VAL A 536 -14.20 -3.33 19.33
N GLU A 537 -13.42 -2.30 19.61
CA GLU A 537 -13.15 -1.83 20.97
C GLU A 537 -14.27 -0.91 21.48
N THR A 538 -15.44 -1.46 21.79
CA THR A 538 -16.61 -0.72 22.26
C THR A 538 -16.30 0.10 23.50
N GLY A 539 -15.52 -0.45 24.43
CA GLY A 539 -15.11 0.23 25.67
C GLY A 539 -14.24 1.46 25.41
N ASN A 540 -13.28 1.37 24.48
CA ASN A 540 -12.40 2.48 24.12
C ASN A 540 -13.17 3.57 23.37
N ILE A 541 -14.06 3.20 22.44
CA ILE A 541 -14.94 4.14 21.73
C ILE A 541 -15.80 4.90 22.74
N SER A 542 -16.44 4.21 23.68
CA SER A 542 -17.26 4.82 24.74
C SER A 542 -16.45 5.80 25.59
N ARG A 543 -15.25 5.41 26.01
CA ARG A 543 -14.33 6.27 26.79
C ARG A 543 -13.92 7.51 26.00
N ASP A 544 -13.56 7.39 24.73
CA ASP A 544 -13.15 8.53 23.91
C ASP A 544 -14.33 9.49 23.67
N ILE A 545 -15.57 8.99 23.57
CA ILE A 545 -16.76 9.84 23.48
C ILE A 545 -17.02 10.57 24.80
N LEU A 546 -16.89 9.89 25.96
CA LEU A 546 -17.03 10.50 27.28
C LEU A 546 -15.93 11.53 27.59
N ASN A 547 -14.77 11.43 26.95
CA ASN A 547 -13.69 12.41 27.04
C ASN A 547 -13.95 13.68 26.20
N ILE A 548 -15.00 13.72 25.38
CA ILE A 548 -15.41 14.95 24.71
C ILE A 548 -15.88 15.93 25.77
N ASP A 549 -15.30 17.15 25.76
CA ASP A 549 -15.61 18.18 26.73
C ASP A 549 -17.13 18.39 26.85
N GLY A 550 -17.65 18.13 28.04
CA GLY A 550 -19.04 18.27 28.43
C GLY A 550 -19.96 17.09 28.26
N VAL A 551 -19.51 16.00 27.73
CA VAL A 551 -20.30 14.78 27.68
C VAL A 551 -20.26 14.10 29.06
N ILE A 552 -21.45 13.85 29.63
CA ILE A 552 -21.63 13.27 30.98
C ILE A 552 -21.93 11.78 30.88
N SER A 553 -22.82 11.39 29.96
CA SER A 553 -23.22 9.99 29.79
C SER A 553 -23.60 9.67 28.34
N ILE A 554 -23.57 8.39 28.03
CA ILE A 554 -23.97 7.81 26.74
C ILE A 554 -25.02 6.74 27.04
N ASP A 555 -26.13 6.75 26.32
CA ASP A 555 -27.11 5.67 26.29
C ASP A 555 -27.39 5.27 24.84
N THR A 556 -27.62 4.00 24.57
CA THR A 556 -28.16 3.51 23.29
C THR A 556 -29.66 3.31 23.43
N VAL A 557 -30.44 3.84 22.51
CA VAL A 557 -31.90 3.92 22.57
C VAL A 557 -32.55 3.35 21.32
N ASN A 558 -33.62 2.58 21.47
CA ASN A 558 -34.53 2.16 20.43
C ASN A 558 -35.96 2.20 20.95
N GLY A 559 -36.78 3.14 20.50
CA GLY A 559 -38.11 3.37 21.04
C GLY A 559 -38.09 3.61 22.56
N ASP A 560 -38.81 2.80 23.31
CA ASP A 560 -38.84 2.85 24.77
C ASP A 560 -37.69 2.08 25.44
N ASN A 561 -36.92 1.31 24.67
CA ASN A 561 -35.81 0.52 25.20
C ASN A 561 -34.55 1.36 25.28
N VAL A 562 -33.90 1.37 26.44
CA VAL A 562 -32.66 2.09 26.70
C VAL A 562 -31.63 1.15 27.30
N THR A 563 -30.46 1.09 26.67
CA THR A 563 -29.30 0.39 27.24
C THR A 563 -28.28 1.43 27.69
N PRO A 564 -27.86 1.43 28.96
CA PRO A 564 -26.77 2.27 29.42
C PRO A 564 -25.48 1.95 28.66
N ASN A 565 -24.70 2.98 28.38
CA ASN A 565 -23.50 2.93 27.53
C ASN A 565 -23.75 2.63 26.06
N LEU A 566 -22.65 2.53 25.29
CA LEU A 566 -22.67 2.22 23.89
C LEU A 566 -22.99 0.73 23.70
N SER A 567 -23.94 0.42 22.83
CA SER A 567 -24.32 -0.94 22.48
C SER A 567 -24.45 -1.08 20.98
N PHE A 568 -23.95 -2.18 20.44
CA PHE A 568 -23.94 -2.48 19.01
C PHE A 568 -24.73 -3.75 18.70
N ILE A 569 -25.36 -3.75 17.56
CA ILE A 569 -25.83 -4.95 16.88
C ILE A 569 -24.81 -5.32 15.79
N VAL A 570 -24.51 -6.60 15.69
CA VAL A 570 -23.56 -7.16 14.71
C VAL A 570 -24.27 -8.21 13.89
N TRP A 571 -24.18 -8.14 12.57
CA TRP A 571 -24.79 -9.12 11.67
C TRP A 571 -23.93 -9.39 10.46
N ASN A 572 -24.18 -10.52 9.78
CA ASN A 572 -23.59 -10.80 8.50
C ASN A 572 -24.49 -10.23 7.39
N PRO A 573 -24.02 -9.30 6.55
CA PRO A 573 -24.83 -8.69 5.50
C PRO A 573 -25.23 -9.67 4.40
N ASP A 574 -24.47 -10.77 4.20
CA ASP A 574 -24.75 -11.80 3.20
C ASP A 574 -25.79 -12.82 3.68
N TYR A 575 -25.86 -13.05 4.99
CA TYR A 575 -26.76 -14.01 5.67
C TYR A 575 -27.48 -13.34 6.82
N ARG A 576 -28.48 -12.52 6.53
CA ARG A 576 -29.18 -11.63 7.46
C ARG A 576 -29.65 -12.24 8.79
N LEU A 577 -29.66 -13.57 8.92
CA LEU A 577 -30.24 -14.26 10.07
C LEU A 577 -29.23 -14.80 11.10
N GLU A 578 -27.92 -14.86 10.78
CA GLU A 578 -27.02 -15.72 11.56
C GLU A 578 -26.34 -15.09 12.78
N ASP A 579 -26.25 -13.77 12.90
CA ASP A 579 -25.42 -13.14 13.96
C ASP A 579 -26.01 -11.84 14.57
N ASN A 580 -27.30 -11.83 14.88
CA ASN A 580 -27.92 -10.67 15.54
C ASN A 580 -27.48 -10.55 17.01
N LEU A 581 -26.18 -10.46 17.24
CA LEU A 581 -25.62 -10.32 18.58
C LEU A 581 -25.60 -8.85 18.99
N ILE A 582 -26.19 -8.56 20.15
CA ILE A 582 -26.10 -7.25 20.76
C ILE A 582 -24.91 -7.25 21.72
N GLN A 583 -23.96 -6.40 21.47
CA GLN A 583 -22.72 -6.34 22.22
C GLN A 583 -22.63 -5.03 23.00
N THR A 584 -22.53 -5.14 24.32
CA THR A 584 -22.15 -4.04 25.22
C THR A 584 -20.67 -4.09 25.60
N GLN A 585 -19.98 -5.18 25.21
CA GLN A 585 -18.56 -5.43 25.46
C GLN A 585 -17.80 -5.42 24.13
N ASP A 586 -16.48 -5.46 24.20
CA ASP A 586 -15.63 -5.56 23.03
C ASP A 586 -15.96 -6.83 22.22
N TYR A 587 -16.05 -6.67 20.89
CA TYR A 587 -16.37 -7.75 19.98
C TYR A 587 -15.11 -8.25 19.28
N ASN A 588 -14.73 -9.50 19.53
CA ASN A 588 -13.58 -10.14 18.92
C ASN A 588 -13.98 -10.80 17.63
N LEU A 589 -13.39 -10.35 16.52
CA LEU A 589 -13.52 -10.96 15.21
C LEU A 589 -12.70 -12.24 15.12
N GLN A 590 -13.15 -13.19 14.31
CA GLN A 590 -12.33 -14.33 13.92
C GLN A 590 -11.34 -13.91 12.82
N ASP A 591 -10.23 -14.64 12.67
CA ASP A 591 -9.13 -14.26 11.76
C ASP A 591 -9.55 -14.02 10.30
N PHE A 592 -10.67 -14.58 9.87
CA PHE A 592 -11.24 -14.37 8.53
C PHE A 592 -12.42 -13.38 8.51
N GLU A 593 -12.74 -12.74 9.64
CA GLU A 593 -13.83 -11.75 9.74
C GLU A 593 -13.26 -10.33 9.69
N PHE A 594 -13.99 -9.45 9.00
CA PHE A 594 -13.70 -8.03 8.91
C PHE A 594 -14.95 -7.22 9.26
N ALA A 595 -14.84 -6.30 10.23
CA ALA A 595 -15.96 -5.48 10.66
C ALA A 595 -15.95 -4.09 10.02
N TYR A 596 -17.15 -3.57 9.77
CA TYR A 596 -17.35 -2.18 9.35
C TYR A 596 -18.60 -1.60 9.99
N PHE A 597 -18.66 -0.28 10.16
CA PHE A 597 -19.84 0.39 10.67
C PHE A 597 -20.80 0.70 9.52
N TYR A 598 -22.02 0.19 9.62
CA TYR A 598 -23.08 0.38 8.62
C TYR A 598 -23.52 1.84 8.55
N GLU A 599 -23.42 2.46 7.40
CA GLU A 599 -23.75 3.89 7.18
C GLU A 599 -23.02 4.83 8.16
N ILE A 600 -21.71 4.70 8.29
CA ILE A 600 -20.91 5.49 9.22
C ILE A 600 -21.13 7.01 9.05
N SER A 601 -21.36 7.48 7.83
CA SER A 601 -21.64 8.90 7.53
C SER A 601 -22.95 9.39 8.14
N ASN A 602 -23.90 8.50 8.46
CA ASN A 602 -25.18 8.83 9.07
C ASN A 602 -25.11 8.94 10.59
N ILE A 603 -23.99 8.63 11.23
CA ILE A 603 -23.83 8.72 12.70
C ILE A 603 -24.29 10.07 13.25
N PRO A 604 -23.97 11.25 12.66
CA PRO A 604 -24.44 12.52 13.21
C PRO A 604 -25.96 12.66 13.31
N SER A 605 -26.72 12.00 12.42
CA SER A 605 -28.20 11.99 12.46
C SER A 605 -28.74 11.06 13.55
N LYS A 606 -27.94 10.03 13.92
CA LYS A 606 -28.28 9.05 14.97
C LYS A 606 -27.77 9.46 16.37
N ILE A 607 -27.45 10.73 16.59
CA ILE A 607 -27.04 11.27 17.89
C ILE A 607 -28.09 12.26 18.38
N ALA A 608 -28.78 11.91 19.47
CA ALA A 608 -29.60 12.81 20.24
C ALA A 608 -28.77 13.45 21.37
N ILE A 609 -28.80 14.78 21.48
CA ILE A 609 -28.10 15.52 22.53
C ILE A 609 -29.14 16.07 23.50
N GLN A 610 -29.04 15.65 24.76
CA GLN A 610 -29.83 16.15 25.88
C GLN A 610 -28.93 17.03 26.75
N ARG A 611 -29.29 18.29 26.93
CA ARG A 611 -28.57 19.20 27.84
C ARG A 611 -29.16 19.10 29.23
N LEU A 612 -28.30 18.82 30.20
CA LEU A 612 -28.67 18.66 31.61
C LEU A 612 -28.16 19.83 32.43
#